data_5aed2c23db6230f9c4bb7699ab1630d3
#
_entry.id   5aed2c23db6230f9c4bb7699ab1630d3
#
_cell.length_a   1.000
_cell.length_b   1.000
_cell.length_c   1.000
_cell.angle_alpha   90.00
_cell.angle_beta   90.00
_cell.angle_gamma   90.00
#
_symmetry.space_group_name_H-M   'P 1'
#
loop_
_entity.id
_entity.type
_entity.pdbx_description
1 polymer ?
#
loop_
_entity_poly.entity_id
_entity_poly.type
_entity_poly.pdbx_seq_one_letter_code
_entity_poly.pdbx_strand_id
1 'polypeptide(L)'
;MKDLTTVKQGIAITVQDRSGKCLTEEREILNRWTEYCSELYNHKTNRDPSVLNCPQTDTEDDHPILRNEVEAAVQPLKKGKSAGVDNIPAELVQADGEDVITTLTTICNRIWQMGEWPTLWTHSLVITLPKKSKLQ
;
A
#
# COMPACT_ATOMS: atom_id res chain seq x y z
N MET A 1 -41.77 0.40 -7.24
CA MET A 1 -40.79 -0.50 -6.60
C MET A 1 -39.78 -0.92 -7.67
N LYS A 2 -38.53 -0.45 -7.60
CA LYS A 2 -37.47 -0.88 -8.53
C LYS A 2 -36.82 -2.12 -7.94
N ASP A 3 -36.87 -3.23 -8.67
CA ASP A 3 -36.19 -4.47 -8.30
C ASP A 3 -34.71 -4.27 -8.19
N LEU A 4 -34.17 -4.46 -6.98
CA LEU A 4 -32.74 -4.35 -6.63
C LEU A 4 -31.99 -5.69 -6.82
N THR A 5 -32.54 -6.62 -7.60
CA THR A 5 -31.98 -7.96 -7.80
C THR A 5 -31.26 -8.14 -9.13
N THR A 6 -30.58 -7.13 -9.62
CA THR A 6 -29.63 -7.37 -10.71
C THR A 6 -28.28 -7.79 -10.09
N VAL A 7 -28.15 -9.10 -9.84
CA VAL A 7 -26.85 -9.70 -9.57
C VAL A 7 -25.98 -9.45 -10.80
N LYS A 8 -25.06 -8.49 -10.72
CA LYS A 8 -24.00 -8.34 -11.72
C LYS A 8 -23.24 -9.66 -11.76
N GLN A 9 -23.41 -10.44 -12.79
CA GLN A 9 -22.53 -11.58 -13.07
C GLN A 9 -21.11 -11.04 -13.08
N GLY A 10 -20.28 -11.50 -12.12
CA GLY A 10 -18.88 -11.18 -12.09
C GLY A 10 -18.26 -11.64 -13.41
N ILE A 11 -17.60 -10.74 -14.11
CA ILE A 11 -16.80 -11.11 -15.29
C ILE A 11 -15.76 -12.11 -14.78
N ALA A 12 -15.84 -13.35 -15.25
CA ALA A 12 -14.87 -14.37 -14.93
C ALA A 12 -13.52 -13.93 -15.50
N ILE A 13 -12.63 -13.47 -14.63
CA ILE A 13 -11.26 -13.09 -15.01
C ILE A 13 -10.48 -14.40 -15.13
N THR A 14 -10.21 -14.83 -16.35
CA THR A 14 -9.38 -16.00 -16.61
C THR A 14 -7.91 -15.61 -16.39
N VAL A 15 -7.29 -16.17 -15.37
CA VAL A 15 -5.85 -16.02 -15.11
C VAL A 15 -5.13 -17.27 -15.63
N GLN A 16 -4.01 -17.06 -16.32
CA GLN A 16 -3.19 -18.15 -16.83
C GLN A 16 -1.87 -18.24 -16.04
N ASP A 17 -1.39 -19.46 -15.87
CA ASP A 17 -0.04 -19.69 -15.37
C ASP A 17 1.02 -19.37 -16.45
N ARG A 18 2.30 -19.59 -16.13
CA ARG A 18 3.41 -19.37 -17.07
C ARG A 18 3.38 -20.30 -18.29
N SER A 19 2.72 -21.45 -18.18
CA SER A 19 2.57 -22.42 -19.26
C SER A 19 1.38 -22.13 -20.19
N GLY A 20 0.54 -21.14 -19.82
CA GLY A 20 -0.69 -20.79 -20.54
C GLY A 20 -1.91 -21.60 -20.10
N LYS A 21 -1.80 -22.42 -19.03
CA LYS A 21 -2.93 -23.16 -18.47
C LYS A 21 -3.83 -22.19 -17.69
N CYS A 22 -5.13 -22.25 -17.97
CA CYS A 22 -6.12 -21.46 -17.21
C CYS A 22 -6.25 -21.98 -15.77
N LEU A 23 -6.15 -21.04 -14.82
CA LEU A 23 -6.33 -21.31 -13.40
C LEU A 23 -7.77 -21.05 -13.01
N THR A 24 -8.37 -21.98 -12.28
CA THR A 24 -9.76 -21.92 -11.81
C THR A 24 -9.87 -21.88 -10.30
N GLU A 25 -8.87 -22.39 -9.60
CA GLU A 25 -8.82 -22.39 -8.16
C GLU A 25 -8.37 -21.02 -7.63
N GLU A 26 -9.15 -20.46 -6.70
CA GLU A 26 -8.87 -19.14 -6.11
C GLU A 26 -7.45 -19.04 -5.54
N ARG A 27 -7.00 -20.09 -4.85
CA ARG A 27 -5.66 -20.16 -4.27
C ARG A 27 -4.56 -20.13 -5.33
N GLU A 28 -4.75 -20.82 -6.47
CA GLU A 28 -3.80 -20.80 -7.57
C GLU A 28 -3.74 -19.42 -8.23
N ILE A 29 -4.88 -18.77 -8.39
CA ILE A 29 -4.99 -17.41 -8.93
C ILE A 29 -4.27 -16.42 -8.02
N LEU A 30 -4.49 -16.47 -6.70
CA LEU A 30 -3.81 -15.61 -5.73
C LEU A 30 -2.29 -15.84 -5.73
N ASN A 31 -1.85 -17.09 -5.77
CA ASN A 31 -0.43 -17.43 -5.85
C ASN A 31 0.21 -16.87 -7.13
N ARG A 32 -0.49 -16.96 -8.27
CA ARG A 32 0.00 -16.43 -9.54
C ARG A 32 0.14 -14.91 -9.51
N TRP A 33 -0.80 -14.20 -8.88
CA TRP A 33 -0.70 -12.76 -8.70
C TRP A 33 0.44 -12.38 -7.77
N THR A 34 0.63 -13.12 -6.67
CA THR A 34 1.74 -12.91 -5.73
C THR A 34 3.09 -13.09 -6.43
N GLU A 35 3.23 -14.16 -7.22
CA GLU A 35 4.43 -14.43 -8.02
C GLU A 35 4.71 -13.29 -9.00
N TYR A 36 3.69 -12.86 -9.77
CA TYR A 36 3.82 -11.78 -10.75
C TYR A 36 4.24 -10.45 -10.09
N CYS A 37 3.57 -10.06 -9.01
CA CYS A 37 3.89 -8.83 -8.29
C CYS A 37 5.28 -8.90 -7.66
N SER A 38 5.65 -10.04 -7.08
CA SER A 38 6.98 -10.23 -6.51
C SER A 38 8.09 -10.07 -7.56
N GLU A 39 7.92 -10.63 -8.73
CA GLU A 39 8.88 -10.48 -9.83
C GLU A 39 8.95 -9.04 -10.35
N LEU A 40 7.80 -8.39 -10.46
CA LEU A 40 7.70 -7.02 -10.95
C LEU A 40 8.40 -6.02 -10.02
N TYR A 41 8.18 -6.16 -8.71
CA TYR A 41 8.69 -5.21 -7.73
C TYR A 41 10.10 -5.55 -7.22
N ASN A 42 10.49 -6.83 -7.25
CA ASN A 42 11.82 -7.28 -6.83
C ASN A 42 12.77 -7.51 -8.02
N HIS A 43 12.48 -6.91 -9.15
CA HIS A 43 13.36 -7.03 -10.31
C HIS A 43 14.76 -6.48 -9.98
N LYS A 44 15.77 -7.33 -10.14
CA LYS A 44 17.17 -6.93 -9.93
C LYS A 44 17.55 -5.90 -11.00
N THR A 45 17.50 -4.65 -10.65
CA THR A 45 18.09 -3.58 -11.45
C THR A 45 19.59 -3.59 -11.19
N ASN A 46 20.41 -3.63 -12.26
CA ASN A 46 21.84 -3.34 -12.17
C ASN A 46 22.00 -1.86 -11.80
N ARG A 47 21.82 -1.57 -10.51
CA ARG A 47 22.12 -0.24 -10.01
C ARG A 47 23.61 -0.16 -9.74
N ASP A 48 24.27 0.82 -10.33
CA ASP A 48 25.62 1.15 -9.97
C ASP A 48 25.63 1.64 -8.52
N PRO A 49 26.25 0.91 -7.57
CA PRO A 49 26.27 1.31 -6.17
C PRO A 49 26.94 2.67 -5.95
N SER A 50 27.80 3.10 -6.89
CA SER A 50 28.51 4.37 -6.81
C SER A 50 27.59 5.60 -6.93
N VAL A 51 26.41 5.45 -7.58
CA VAL A 51 25.42 6.52 -7.72
C VAL A 51 24.70 6.79 -6.38
N LEU A 52 24.71 5.82 -5.47
CA LEU A 52 24.09 5.94 -4.14
C LEU A 52 25.06 6.39 -3.05
N ASN A 53 26.34 6.61 -3.40
CA ASN A 53 27.29 7.27 -2.51
C ASN A 53 26.98 8.77 -2.42
N CYS A 54 25.78 9.12 -1.94
CA CYS A 54 25.64 10.41 -1.28
C CYS A 54 26.59 10.39 -0.09
N PRO A 55 27.53 11.35 -0.01
CA PRO A 55 28.27 11.52 1.24
C PRO A 55 27.22 11.65 2.34
N GLN A 56 27.21 10.70 3.27
CA GLN A 56 26.47 10.89 4.50
C GLN A 56 27.12 12.13 5.13
N THR A 57 26.50 13.27 4.95
CA THR A 57 26.77 14.39 5.81
C THR A 57 26.30 13.90 7.18
N ASP A 58 27.25 13.59 8.05
CA ASP A 58 27.02 13.43 9.47
C ASP A 58 26.46 14.76 9.97
N THR A 59 25.19 15.00 9.68
CA THR A 59 24.46 16.09 10.30
C THR A 59 24.11 15.60 11.68
N GLU A 60 24.85 16.08 12.68
CA GLU A 60 24.60 15.86 14.10
C GLU A 60 23.20 16.33 14.57
N ASP A 61 22.35 16.76 13.66
CA ASP A 61 21.00 17.25 13.92
C ASP A 61 19.95 16.20 13.50
N ASP A 62 19.91 15.11 14.25
CA ASP A 62 18.82 14.14 14.15
C ASP A 62 17.60 14.71 14.90
N HIS A 63 16.96 15.71 14.29
CA HIS A 63 15.81 16.36 14.89
C HIS A 63 14.62 15.40 14.93
N PRO A 64 13.94 15.32 16.08
CA PRO A 64 12.73 14.51 16.16
C PRO A 64 11.64 15.10 15.24
N ILE A 65 10.79 14.21 14.72
CA ILE A 65 9.63 14.59 13.93
C ILE A 65 8.70 15.43 14.81
N LEU A 66 8.38 16.62 14.33
CA LEU A 66 7.55 17.56 15.08
C LEU A 66 6.04 17.22 14.91
N ARG A 67 5.27 17.49 15.95
CA ARG A 67 3.84 17.30 15.93
C ARG A 67 3.13 18.04 14.79
N ASN A 68 3.52 19.28 14.52
CA ASN A 68 2.95 20.09 13.45
C ASN A 68 3.23 19.50 12.05
N GLU A 69 4.32 18.78 11.87
CA GLU A 69 4.61 18.07 10.61
C GLU A 69 3.66 16.89 10.42
N VAL A 70 3.40 16.12 11.48
CA VAL A 70 2.42 15.04 11.46
C VAL A 70 1.01 15.57 11.19
N GLU A 71 0.62 16.65 11.84
CA GLU A 71 -0.67 17.31 11.62
C GLU A 71 -0.81 17.79 10.18
N ALA A 72 0.22 18.46 9.64
CA ALA A 72 0.25 18.91 8.26
C ALA A 72 0.19 17.75 7.24
N ALA A 73 0.68 16.57 7.59
CA ALA A 73 0.59 15.36 6.76
C ALA A 73 -0.80 14.70 6.83
N VAL A 74 -1.49 14.78 7.96
CA VAL A 74 -2.82 14.19 8.16
C VAL A 74 -3.94 15.03 7.53
N GLN A 75 -3.86 16.36 7.62
CA GLN A 75 -4.89 17.25 7.11
C GLN A 75 -5.27 17.06 5.63
N PRO A 76 -4.31 16.90 4.67
CA PRO A 76 -4.63 16.75 3.26
C PRO A 76 -5.05 15.34 2.84
N LEU A 77 -5.20 14.40 3.76
CA LEU A 77 -5.63 13.05 3.42
C LEU A 77 -7.00 13.07 2.74
N LYS A 78 -7.11 12.37 1.61
CA LYS A 78 -8.34 12.37 0.80
C LYS A 78 -9.39 11.47 1.44
N LYS A 79 -10.58 12.03 1.64
CA LYS A 79 -11.78 11.30 2.11
C LYS A 79 -12.33 10.35 1.03
N GLY A 80 -13.08 9.34 1.44
CA GLY A 80 -13.71 8.36 0.54
C GLY A 80 -12.73 7.42 -0.14
N LYS A 81 -11.53 7.24 0.41
CA LYS A 81 -10.57 6.22 -0.01
C LYS A 81 -10.72 4.97 0.83
N SER A 82 -10.49 3.81 0.20
CA SER A 82 -10.48 2.54 0.91
C SER A 82 -9.41 2.54 1.99
N ALA A 83 -9.74 2.01 3.16
CA ALA A 83 -8.78 1.75 4.21
C ALA A 83 -7.74 0.71 3.79
N GLY A 84 -6.59 0.68 4.45
CA GLY A 84 -5.58 -0.35 4.29
C GLY A 84 -5.98 -1.68 4.95
N VAL A 85 -4.99 -2.55 5.17
CA VAL A 85 -5.19 -3.85 5.84
C VAL A 85 -5.63 -3.72 7.30
N ASP A 86 -5.40 -2.56 7.90
CA ASP A 86 -5.77 -2.17 9.26
C ASP A 86 -7.22 -1.70 9.40
N ASN A 87 -7.93 -1.54 8.30
CA ASN A 87 -9.29 -0.97 8.25
C ASN A 87 -9.44 0.43 8.85
N ILE A 88 -8.36 1.20 8.94
CA ILE A 88 -8.38 2.57 9.43
C ILE A 88 -8.56 3.54 8.24
N PRO A 89 -9.73 4.13 8.03
CA PRO A 89 -9.94 5.12 6.98
C PRO A 89 -9.33 6.47 7.36
N ALA A 90 -8.97 7.26 6.35
CA ALA A 90 -8.39 8.59 6.55
C ALA A 90 -9.29 9.52 7.38
N GLU A 91 -10.60 9.37 7.23
CA GLU A 91 -11.60 10.13 7.97
C GLU A 91 -11.52 9.89 9.49
N LEU A 92 -11.22 8.66 9.90
CA LEU A 92 -11.07 8.33 11.31
C LEU A 92 -9.83 9.02 11.89
N VAL A 93 -8.71 8.98 11.15
CA VAL A 93 -7.45 9.62 11.54
C VAL A 93 -7.64 11.15 11.65
N GLN A 94 -8.46 11.75 10.76
CA GLN A 94 -8.75 13.18 10.79
C GLN A 94 -9.76 13.59 11.86
N ALA A 95 -10.67 12.70 12.26
CA ALA A 95 -11.76 13.03 13.17
C ALA A 95 -11.34 13.04 14.63
N ASP A 96 -10.37 12.25 15.01
CA ASP A 96 -10.01 11.98 16.43
C ASP A 96 -8.96 12.98 16.98
N GLY A 97 -8.64 14.01 16.22
CA GLY A 97 -7.94 15.22 16.63
C GLY A 97 -6.60 15.01 17.35
N GLU A 98 -6.52 15.58 18.56
CA GLU A 98 -5.31 15.73 19.37
C GLU A 98 -4.64 14.41 19.75
N ASP A 99 -5.41 13.42 20.17
CA ASP A 99 -4.87 12.15 20.69
C ASP A 99 -4.26 11.28 19.57
N VAL A 100 -4.87 11.26 18.38
CA VAL A 100 -4.35 10.56 17.24
C VAL A 100 -3.06 11.22 16.74
N ILE A 101 -3.00 12.53 16.63
CA ILE A 101 -1.79 13.26 16.22
C ILE A 101 -0.64 13.01 17.20
N THR A 102 -0.93 13.04 18.51
CA THR A 102 0.07 12.76 19.53
C THR A 102 0.60 11.32 19.43
N THR A 103 -0.31 10.36 19.26
CA THR A 103 0.04 8.94 19.10
C THR A 103 0.86 8.71 17.84
N LEU A 104 0.45 9.26 16.70
CA LEU A 104 1.19 9.16 15.44
C LEU A 104 2.58 9.79 15.54
N THR A 105 2.69 10.96 16.17
CA THR A 105 3.98 11.62 16.39
C THR A 105 4.92 10.72 17.22
N THR A 106 4.39 10.09 18.26
CA THR A 106 5.15 9.16 19.10
C THR A 106 5.62 7.93 18.31
N ILE A 107 4.73 7.34 17.50
CA ILE A 107 5.06 6.20 16.65
C ILE A 107 6.13 6.57 15.62
N CYS A 108 5.95 7.67 14.91
CA CYS A 108 6.90 8.15 13.91
C CYS A 108 8.29 8.40 14.52
N ASN A 109 8.36 9.07 15.67
CA ASN A 109 9.63 9.29 16.34
C ASN A 109 10.28 7.99 16.81
N ARG A 110 9.49 7.02 17.28
CA ARG A 110 10.05 5.72 17.66
C ARG A 110 10.62 4.97 16.45
N ILE A 111 9.93 4.99 15.32
CA ILE A 111 10.42 4.38 14.07
C ILE A 111 11.71 5.08 13.62
N TRP A 112 11.73 6.40 13.67
CA TRP A 112 12.89 7.20 13.32
C TRP A 112 14.11 6.83 14.16
N GLN A 113 13.96 6.75 15.48
CA GLN A 113 15.03 6.38 16.42
C GLN A 113 15.52 4.94 16.26
N MET A 114 14.59 4.01 15.97
CA MET A 114 14.93 2.59 15.82
C MET A 114 15.48 2.25 14.43
N GLY A 115 15.19 3.05 13.42
CA GLY A 115 15.52 2.76 12.03
C GLY A 115 14.78 1.55 11.45
N GLU A 116 13.74 1.05 12.13
CA GLU A 116 12.99 -0.15 11.76
C GLU A 116 11.52 0.16 11.53
N TRP A 117 11.00 -0.24 10.38
CA TRP A 117 9.58 -0.12 10.06
C TRP A 117 8.75 -1.24 10.70
N PRO A 118 7.55 -0.95 11.22
CA PRO A 118 6.63 -1.99 11.64
C PRO A 118 6.33 -2.95 10.48
N THR A 119 6.38 -4.25 10.73
CA THR A 119 6.19 -5.27 9.68
C THR A 119 4.87 -5.09 8.94
N LEU A 120 3.78 -4.71 9.63
CA LEU A 120 2.49 -4.47 9.00
C LEU A 120 2.50 -3.31 7.99
N TRP A 121 3.39 -2.32 8.14
CA TRP A 121 3.50 -1.19 7.22
C TRP A 121 4.23 -1.54 5.92
N THR A 122 4.91 -2.67 5.90
CA THR A 122 5.57 -3.19 4.69
C THR A 122 4.62 -4.03 3.83
N HIS A 123 3.39 -4.30 4.29
CA HIS A 123 2.40 -5.05 3.56
C HIS A 123 1.54 -4.13 2.68
N SER A 124 1.31 -4.58 1.45
CA SER A 124 0.42 -3.88 0.51
C SER A 124 -0.75 -4.77 0.12
N LEU A 125 -1.95 -4.21 0.08
CA LEU A 125 -3.12 -4.87 -0.46
C LEU A 125 -3.21 -4.59 -1.97
N VAL A 126 -3.10 -5.62 -2.79
CA VAL A 126 -3.21 -5.52 -4.24
C VAL A 126 -4.59 -5.97 -4.69
N ILE A 127 -5.36 -5.08 -5.30
CA ILE A 127 -6.67 -5.38 -5.89
C ILE A 127 -6.52 -5.36 -7.40
N THR A 128 -6.76 -6.51 -8.04
CA THR A 128 -6.67 -6.65 -9.49
C THR A 128 -7.97 -6.17 -10.15
N LEU A 129 -7.85 -5.24 -11.09
CA LEU A 129 -8.97 -4.73 -11.86
C LEU A 129 -8.90 -5.26 -13.30
N PRO A 130 -10.01 -5.78 -13.85
CA PRO A 130 -10.03 -6.21 -15.24
C PRO A 130 -9.86 -5.00 -16.17
N LYS A 131 -8.96 -5.12 -17.14
CA LYS A 131 -8.93 -4.16 -18.25
C LYS A 131 -10.24 -4.30 -19.04
N LYS A 132 -10.82 -3.17 -19.45
CA LYS A 132 -11.89 -3.20 -20.46
C LYS A 132 -11.31 -3.88 -21.70
N SER A 133 -11.68 -5.14 -21.94
CA SER A 133 -11.43 -5.76 -23.24
C SER A 133 -12.18 -4.91 -24.28
N LYS A 134 -11.51 -4.49 -25.33
CA LYS A 134 -12.23 -4.09 -26.55
C LYS A 134 -12.98 -5.34 -26.98
N LEU A 135 -14.29 -5.36 -26.76
CA LEU A 135 -15.17 -6.30 -27.43
C LEU A 135 -14.98 -6.04 -28.92
N GLN A 136 -14.26 -6.91 -29.61
CA GLN A 136 -14.35 -7.04 -31.05
C GLN A 136 -15.61 -7.82 -31.38
#